data_b9f7468ec3b9c5c70ef6596237053c48
#
_entry.id   b9f7468ec3b9c5c70ef6596237053c48
#
_cell.length_a   1.000
_cell.length_b   1.000
_cell.length_c   1.000
_cell.angle_alpha   90.00
_cell.angle_beta   90.00
_cell.angle_gamma   90.00
#
_symmetry.space_group_name_H-M   'P 1'
#
loop_
_entity.id
_entity.type
_entity.pdbx_description
1 polymer ?
#
loop_
_entity_poly.entity_id
_entity_poly.type
_entity_poly.pdbx_seq_one_letter_code
_entity_poly.pdbx_strand_id
1 'polypeptide(L)'
;MLKVISGLIGAAFLLTALLLWPSPGAVQAARQRTLIDLPVEMMVPIAPTPVKGDGKTHLAYELHLTNFAPLELTLVRLEVLGGDGKPLAEYDAAELATRLGRPGLPASGDKQRLAGGMRAVAYLWLTFETASAVPAVLGHRLTVNIAAPSTGQGGEMEIKGQGAQIKVRTDSPLVLSPPLRGDGWLAANGPSNASGHRRALIPVGGGSHIAQRFAIDWVQLREDGKTWTADQLKNENYRCYGAEALAVTDGVVAEVKDGIAENIPGATSRAVPITLETVGGNYVSLDLGQGRYAFYAHLQPGSLRVKVGDKVRRGQVLGLVGNSGNSTEPHLHFHISNSSSPLASEGLPYAFESFEQQGQGWGWKPTGAQAVKRVLEIPLQNAVVRFPAARQP
;
A
#
# COMPACT_ATOMS: atom_id res chain seq x y z
N MET A 1 18.28 -85.01 13.11
CA MET A 1 17.67 -86.26 12.62
C MET A 1 16.71 -85.92 11.54
N LEU A 2 17.05 -86.26 10.44
CA LEU A 2 16.54 -87.26 9.44
C LEU A 2 15.32 -86.74 8.68
N LYS A 3 15.59 -86.42 7.44
CA LYS A 3 15.34 -87.15 6.18
C LYS A 3 13.95 -86.79 5.57
N VAL A 4 13.88 -86.24 4.43
CA VAL A 4 14.06 -86.75 3.03
C VAL A 4 12.75 -87.32 2.50
N ILE A 5 12.20 -86.91 1.45
CA ILE A 5 12.25 -87.27 0.00
C ILE A 5 10.94 -86.88 -0.69
N SER A 6 11.06 -86.08 -1.68
CA SER A 6 10.74 -86.26 -3.15
C SER A 6 9.33 -86.62 -3.58
N GLY A 7 8.92 -86.00 -4.64
CA GLY A 7 7.89 -86.42 -5.59
C GLY A 7 7.61 -85.38 -6.68
N LEU A 8 8.25 -85.57 -7.80
CA LEU A 8 7.93 -84.93 -9.09
C LEU A 8 6.51 -85.31 -9.54
N ILE A 9 5.84 -84.45 -10.26
CA ILE A 9 5.26 -84.68 -11.59
C ILE A 9 4.89 -83.32 -12.18
N GLY A 10 5.36 -83.13 -13.41
CA GLY A 10 5.16 -81.88 -14.18
C GLY A 10 3.83 -81.88 -14.95
N ALA A 11 3.39 -80.71 -15.24
CA ALA A 11 2.49 -80.41 -16.32
C ALA A 11 2.91 -79.06 -16.95
N ALA A 12 3.47 -79.15 -18.09
CA ALA A 12 3.80 -77.99 -18.94
C ALA A 12 2.51 -77.43 -19.51
N PHE A 13 2.16 -76.20 -19.11
CA PHE A 13 1.23 -75.37 -19.85
C PHE A 13 2.01 -74.36 -20.64
N LEU A 14 2.03 -74.57 -22.01
CA LEU A 14 2.43 -73.55 -22.93
C LEU A 14 1.38 -72.42 -22.94
N LEU A 15 1.70 -71.29 -22.28
CA LEU A 15 0.99 -70.04 -22.48
C LEU A 15 1.72 -69.26 -23.56
N THR A 16 1.14 -69.24 -24.80
CA THR A 16 1.51 -68.28 -25.83
C THR A 16 1.15 -66.88 -25.41
N ALA A 17 2.14 -66.14 -24.91
CA ALA A 17 2.00 -64.70 -24.71
C ALA A 17 2.00 -63.98 -26.05
N LEU A 18 0.82 -63.52 -26.48
CA LEU A 18 0.70 -62.54 -27.54
C LEU A 18 1.34 -61.24 -27.03
N LEU A 19 2.53 -60.94 -27.52
CA LEU A 19 3.15 -59.62 -27.42
C LEU A 19 2.33 -58.65 -28.27
N LEU A 20 1.39 -57.95 -27.65
CA LEU A 20 0.79 -56.74 -28.21
C LEU A 20 1.87 -55.64 -28.16
N TRP A 21 2.55 -55.46 -29.30
CA TRP A 21 3.37 -54.25 -29.51
C TRP A 21 2.44 -53.05 -29.53
N PRO A 22 2.66 -52.03 -28.69
CA PRO A 22 1.89 -50.81 -28.81
C PRO A 22 2.25 -50.13 -30.13
N SER A 23 1.21 -49.79 -30.88
CA SER A 23 1.30 -49.02 -32.12
C SER A 23 2.17 -47.75 -31.93
N PRO A 24 3.00 -47.35 -32.91
CA PRO A 24 3.82 -46.15 -32.83
C PRO A 24 3.00 -44.90 -33.13
N GLY A 25 2.00 -44.58 -32.26
CA GLY A 25 1.07 -43.49 -32.49
C GLY A 25 0.61 -42.73 -31.27
N ALA A 26 1.13 -43.02 -30.07
CA ALA A 26 0.73 -42.35 -28.86
C ALA A 26 1.89 -42.17 -27.86
N VAL A 27 3.03 -41.67 -28.34
CA VAL A 27 3.95 -40.94 -27.45
C VAL A 27 3.41 -39.52 -27.37
N GLN A 28 2.34 -39.38 -26.61
CA GLN A 28 1.95 -38.10 -26.08
C GLN A 28 3.11 -37.66 -25.19
N ALA A 29 3.90 -36.70 -25.69
CA ALA A 29 5.00 -36.12 -24.95
C ALA A 29 4.46 -35.74 -23.56
N ALA A 30 4.78 -36.55 -22.55
CA ALA A 30 4.65 -36.13 -21.17
C ALA A 30 5.48 -34.85 -21.10
N ARG A 31 4.83 -33.70 -21.03
CA ARG A 31 5.50 -32.45 -20.69
C ARG A 31 6.33 -32.78 -19.45
N GLN A 32 7.64 -32.82 -19.62
CA GLN A 32 8.55 -32.82 -18.47
C GLN A 32 8.13 -31.62 -17.65
N ARG A 33 7.38 -31.83 -16.58
CA ARG A 33 7.14 -30.82 -15.57
C ARG A 33 8.51 -30.49 -15.03
N THR A 34 9.06 -29.35 -15.41
CA THR A 34 10.20 -28.78 -14.75
C THR A 34 9.81 -28.63 -13.27
N LEU A 35 10.71 -28.97 -12.37
CA LEU A 35 10.52 -28.81 -10.91
C LEU A 35 10.11 -27.38 -10.49
N ILE A 36 10.26 -26.41 -11.40
CA ILE A 36 10.00 -24.98 -11.21
C ILE A 36 9.06 -24.53 -12.35
N ASP A 37 7.77 -24.39 -12.07
CA ASP A 37 6.80 -23.86 -13.01
C ASP A 37 6.99 -22.34 -13.26
N LEU A 38 7.23 -21.59 -12.20
CA LEU A 38 7.54 -20.15 -12.23
C LEU A 38 8.65 -19.89 -11.19
N PRO A 39 9.84 -19.39 -11.59
CA PRO A 39 10.94 -19.18 -10.65
C PRO A 39 10.78 -17.88 -9.83
N VAL A 40 9.59 -17.41 -9.63
CA VAL A 40 9.27 -16.19 -8.87
C VAL A 40 8.35 -16.54 -7.70
N GLU A 41 8.82 -16.28 -6.48
CA GLU A 41 7.93 -16.26 -5.33
C GLU A 41 7.03 -15.04 -5.41
N MET A 42 5.73 -15.26 -5.25
CA MET A 42 4.72 -14.20 -5.14
C MET A 42 4.14 -14.20 -3.74
N MET A 43 4.13 -13.04 -3.06
CA MET A 43 3.61 -12.92 -1.70
C MET A 43 2.84 -11.60 -1.53
N VAL A 44 1.66 -11.65 -0.90
CA VAL A 44 0.94 -10.48 -0.41
C VAL A 44 1.14 -10.41 1.10
N PRO A 45 2.01 -9.51 1.62
CA PRO A 45 2.33 -9.46 3.05
C PRO A 45 1.13 -9.08 3.92
N ILE A 46 0.30 -8.16 3.42
CA ILE A 46 -0.86 -7.62 4.14
C ILE A 46 -2.11 -7.80 3.27
N ALA A 47 -3.07 -8.57 3.78
CA ALA A 47 -4.35 -8.76 3.11
C ALA A 47 -5.10 -7.42 2.97
N PRO A 48 -5.64 -7.10 1.77
CA PRO A 48 -6.33 -5.84 1.57
C PRO A 48 -7.66 -5.78 2.34
N THR A 49 -7.94 -4.59 2.88
CA THR A 49 -9.24 -4.24 3.47
C THR A 49 -9.97 -3.30 2.51
N PRO A 50 -11.22 -3.55 2.15
CA PRO A 50 -11.99 -2.64 1.32
C PRO A 50 -12.19 -1.28 2.00
N VAL A 51 -11.99 -0.19 1.25
CA VAL A 51 -12.25 1.17 1.72
C VAL A 51 -13.03 1.94 0.67
N LYS A 52 -14.01 2.74 1.11
CA LYS A 52 -14.76 3.62 0.24
C LYS A 52 -14.03 4.94 0.02
N GLY A 53 -14.03 5.42 -1.22
CA GLY A 53 -13.52 6.73 -1.61
C GLY A 53 -14.10 7.14 -2.96
N ASP A 54 -14.48 8.39 -3.11
CA ASP A 54 -15.07 8.94 -4.34
C ASP A 54 -16.29 8.13 -4.87
N GLY A 55 -17.12 7.65 -3.94
CA GLY A 55 -18.33 6.87 -4.24
C GLY A 55 -18.08 5.42 -4.62
N LYS A 56 -16.85 4.96 -4.71
CA LYS A 56 -16.44 3.60 -5.10
C LYS A 56 -15.75 2.85 -3.97
N THR A 57 -15.54 1.55 -4.14
CA THR A 57 -14.81 0.72 -3.18
C THR A 57 -13.45 0.35 -3.76
N HIS A 58 -12.41 0.51 -2.96
CA HIS A 58 -11.03 0.28 -3.38
C HIS A 58 -10.36 -0.80 -2.55
N LEU A 59 -9.49 -1.58 -3.19
CA LEU A 59 -8.51 -2.45 -2.56
C LEU A 59 -7.12 -1.94 -2.91
N ALA A 60 -6.33 -1.62 -1.89
CA ALA A 60 -4.94 -1.20 -2.03
C ALA A 60 -4.04 -2.20 -1.30
N TYR A 61 -3.12 -2.84 -2.01
CA TYR A 61 -2.18 -3.81 -1.45
C TYR A 61 -0.92 -3.97 -2.32
N GLU A 62 0.07 -4.66 -1.79
CA GLU A 62 1.34 -4.90 -2.44
C GLU A 62 1.52 -6.39 -2.72
N LEU A 63 1.99 -6.71 -3.94
CA LEU A 63 2.46 -8.03 -4.31
C LEU A 63 3.98 -8.00 -4.39
N HIS A 64 4.65 -8.72 -3.50
CA HIS A 64 6.09 -8.89 -3.50
C HIS A 64 6.46 -10.02 -4.46
N LEU A 65 7.45 -9.79 -5.31
CA LEU A 65 7.95 -10.69 -6.34
C LEU A 65 9.44 -10.90 -6.10
N THR A 66 9.85 -12.11 -5.73
CA THR A 66 11.28 -12.44 -5.51
C THR A 66 11.72 -13.47 -6.56
N ASN A 67 12.78 -13.15 -7.31
CA ASN A 67 13.35 -14.06 -8.30
C ASN A 67 14.22 -15.12 -7.62
N PHE A 68 13.84 -16.38 -7.72
CA PHE A 68 14.61 -17.54 -7.23
C PHE A 68 15.43 -18.23 -8.32
N ALA A 69 15.38 -17.76 -9.58
CA ALA A 69 16.29 -18.23 -10.60
C ALA A 69 17.70 -17.63 -10.40
N PRO A 70 18.77 -18.33 -10.79
CA PRO A 70 20.11 -17.76 -10.83
C PRO A 70 20.30 -16.73 -11.96
N LEU A 71 19.37 -16.67 -12.90
CA LEU A 71 19.36 -15.78 -14.06
C LEU A 71 18.45 -14.59 -13.84
N GLU A 72 18.75 -13.50 -14.55
CA GLU A 72 17.84 -12.36 -14.64
C GLU A 72 16.59 -12.74 -15.44
N LEU A 73 15.44 -12.25 -14.99
CA LEU A 73 14.17 -12.35 -15.72
C LEU A 73 13.56 -10.96 -15.92
N THR A 74 12.68 -10.85 -16.90
CA THR A 74 11.91 -9.63 -17.19
C THR A 74 10.46 -9.87 -16.84
N LEU A 75 9.87 -9.00 -16.00
CA LEU A 75 8.45 -9.00 -15.67
C LEU A 75 7.67 -8.43 -16.85
N VAL A 76 6.80 -9.22 -17.49
CA VAL A 76 6.12 -8.85 -18.75
C VAL A 76 4.65 -8.50 -18.53
N ARG A 77 3.94 -9.28 -17.71
CA ARG A 77 2.51 -9.12 -17.49
C ARG A 77 2.11 -9.61 -16.10
N LEU A 78 1.21 -8.88 -15.48
CA LEU A 78 0.58 -9.28 -14.21
C LEU A 78 -0.94 -9.20 -14.36
N GLU A 79 -1.62 -10.27 -13.97
CA GLU A 79 -3.08 -10.32 -13.88
C GLU A 79 -3.48 -10.52 -12.42
N VAL A 80 -4.48 -9.77 -11.96
CA VAL A 80 -5.17 -10.01 -10.70
C VAL A 80 -6.43 -10.81 -10.98
N LEU A 81 -6.60 -11.92 -10.29
CA LEU A 81 -7.67 -12.88 -10.53
C LEU A 81 -8.68 -12.84 -9.37
N GLY A 82 -9.95 -13.02 -9.69
CA GLY A 82 -10.98 -13.31 -8.71
C GLY A 82 -10.92 -14.77 -8.23
N GLY A 83 -11.74 -15.10 -7.23
CA GLY A 83 -11.82 -16.46 -6.68
C GLY A 83 -12.29 -17.52 -7.70
N ASP A 84 -12.92 -17.10 -8.79
CA ASP A 84 -13.31 -17.95 -9.95
C ASP A 84 -12.20 -18.11 -11.01
N GLY A 85 -11.02 -17.51 -10.76
CA GLY A 85 -9.87 -17.55 -11.65
C GLY A 85 -9.94 -16.60 -12.85
N LYS A 86 -10.99 -15.77 -12.95
CA LYS A 86 -11.11 -14.78 -14.02
C LYS A 86 -10.32 -13.51 -13.69
N PRO A 87 -9.74 -12.84 -14.70
CA PRO A 87 -9.06 -11.57 -14.52
C PRO A 87 -10.02 -10.48 -14.04
N LEU A 88 -9.63 -9.78 -12.99
CA LEU A 88 -10.25 -8.55 -12.47
C LEU A 88 -9.50 -7.32 -12.99
N ALA A 89 -8.20 -7.45 -13.17
CA ALA A 89 -7.33 -6.45 -13.75
C ALA A 89 -6.16 -7.12 -14.45
N GLU A 90 -5.68 -6.49 -15.51
CA GLU A 90 -4.53 -6.92 -16.29
C GLU A 90 -3.60 -5.73 -16.47
N TYR A 91 -2.31 -5.97 -16.34
CA TYR A 91 -1.27 -4.97 -16.51
C TYR A 91 -0.24 -5.53 -17.49
N ASP A 92 -0.14 -4.94 -18.66
CA ASP A 92 0.92 -5.21 -19.62
C ASP A 92 2.29 -4.71 -19.13
N ALA A 93 3.33 -4.86 -19.92
CA ALA A 93 4.69 -4.46 -19.57
C ALA A 93 4.79 -2.96 -19.22
N ALA A 94 4.15 -2.09 -20.01
CA ALA A 94 4.20 -0.64 -19.81
C ALA A 94 3.43 -0.23 -18.55
N GLU A 95 2.23 -0.74 -18.36
CA GLU A 95 1.42 -0.48 -17.18
C GLU A 95 2.06 -1.04 -15.90
N LEU A 96 2.65 -2.24 -15.99
CA LEU A 96 3.35 -2.88 -14.87
C LEU A 96 4.55 -2.04 -14.43
N ALA A 97 5.37 -1.52 -15.36
CA ALA A 97 6.50 -0.66 -15.06
C ALA A 97 6.13 0.55 -14.19
N THR A 98 4.94 1.12 -14.39
CA THR A 98 4.44 2.25 -13.57
C THR A 98 4.05 1.84 -12.15
N ARG A 99 3.75 0.56 -11.94
CA ARG A 99 3.29 0.00 -10.66
C ARG A 99 4.43 -0.61 -9.84
N LEU A 100 5.58 -0.87 -10.46
CA LEU A 100 6.71 -1.50 -9.77
C LEU A 100 7.49 -0.52 -8.90
N GLY A 101 7.83 -0.97 -7.70
CA GLY A 101 8.91 -0.47 -6.85
C GLY A 101 10.04 -1.49 -6.79
N ARG A 102 11.27 -1.02 -6.71
CA ARG A 102 12.47 -1.88 -6.63
C ARG A 102 13.31 -1.42 -5.45
N PRO A 103 13.23 -2.10 -4.28
CA PRO A 103 14.10 -1.80 -3.16
C PRO A 103 15.58 -1.86 -3.60
N GLY A 104 16.35 -0.81 -3.28
CA GLY A 104 17.79 -0.74 -3.60
C GLY A 104 18.15 -0.43 -5.06
N LEU A 105 17.17 -0.35 -5.99
CA LEU A 105 17.44 0.04 -7.38
C LEU A 105 17.49 1.57 -7.50
N PRO A 106 18.48 2.16 -8.19
CA PRO A 106 18.46 3.59 -8.54
C PRO A 106 17.20 3.98 -9.32
N ALA A 107 16.76 5.23 -9.20
CA ALA A 107 15.55 5.72 -9.84
C ALA A 107 15.54 5.57 -11.37
N SER A 108 16.72 5.64 -12.00
CA SER A 108 16.93 5.44 -13.45
C SER A 108 16.99 3.97 -13.88
N GLY A 109 16.97 3.01 -12.93
CA GLY A 109 17.07 1.58 -13.24
C GLY A 109 15.79 1.02 -13.83
N ASP A 110 15.95 0.00 -14.69
CA ASP A 110 14.81 -0.75 -15.24
C ASP A 110 14.12 -1.58 -14.15
N LYS A 111 12.90 -1.19 -13.83
CA LYS A 111 12.13 -1.83 -12.76
C LYS A 111 11.63 -3.23 -13.13
N GLN A 112 11.53 -3.56 -14.40
CA GLN A 112 11.02 -4.83 -14.88
C GLN A 112 12.07 -5.94 -14.88
N ARG A 113 13.37 -5.58 -15.01
CA ARG A 113 14.47 -6.55 -14.97
C ARG A 113 14.78 -6.93 -13.52
N LEU A 114 14.66 -8.21 -13.22
CA LEU A 114 14.79 -8.76 -11.87
C LEU A 114 15.88 -9.80 -11.82
N ALA A 115 17.07 -9.41 -11.38
CA ALA A 115 18.20 -10.34 -11.21
C ALA A 115 17.90 -11.38 -10.12
N GLY A 116 18.63 -12.49 -10.14
CA GLY A 116 18.51 -13.55 -9.14
C GLY A 116 18.66 -13.05 -7.71
N GLY A 117 17.78 -13.51 -6.81
CA GLY A 117 17.73 -13.07 -5.41
C GLY A 117 17.12 -11.69 -5.17
N MET A 118 16.82 -10.92 -6.20
CA MET A 118 16.27 -9.58 -6.08
C MET A 118 14.75 -9.58 -5.94
N ARG A 119 14.23 -8.50 -5.31
CA ARG A 119 12.80 -8.29 -5.11
C ARG A 119 12.28 -7.09 -5.91
N ALA A 120 11.08 -7.25 -6.47
CA ALA A 120 10.23 -6.17 -6.92
C ALA A 120 8.95 -6.14 -6.07
N VAL A 121 8.29 -4.98 -6.01
CA VAL A 121 7.00 -4.81 -5.35
C VAL A 121 6.04 -4.21 -6.35
N ALA A 122 4.98 -4.94 -6.69
CA ALA A 122 3.89 -4.41 -7.50
C ALA A 122 2.84 -3.77 -6.57
N TYR A 123 2.66 -2.45 -6.71
CA TYR A 123 1.64 -1.69 -5.99
C TYR A 123 0.33 -1.80 -6.75
N LEU A 124 -0.66 -2.44 -6.16
CA LEU A 124 -1.94 -2.74 -6.79
C LEU A 124 -3.06 -1.92 -6.16
N TRP A 125 -3.88 -1.33 -7.03
CA TRP A 125 -5.05 -0.55 -6.67
C TRP A 125 -6.21 -0.98 -7.55
N LEU A 126 -7.16 -1.71 -6.96
CA LEU A 126 -8.39 -2.14 -7.65
C LEU A 126 -9.55 -1.26 -7.23
N THR A 127 -10.43 -0.98 -8.18
CA THR A 127 -11.62 -0.16 -7.95
C THR A 127 -12.86 -0.93 -8.37
N PHE A 128 -13.86 -0.94 -7.50
CA PHE A 128 -15.15 -1.60 -7.69
C PHE A 128 -16.27 -0.58 -7.53
N GLU A 129 -17.33 -0.70 -8.32
CA GLU A 129 -18.48 0.22 -8.24
C GLU A 129 -19.19 0.11 -6.88
N THR A 130 -19.23 -1.07 -6.29
CA THR A 130 -19.85 -1.31 -4.98
C THR A 130 -19.04 -2.26 -4.12
N ALA A 131 -19.27 -2.25 -2.81
CA ALA A 131 -18.64 -3.19 -1.89
C ALA A 131 -19.02 -4.65 -2.18
N SER A 132 -20.22 -4.91 -2.69
CA SER A 132 -20.67 -6.26 -3.05
C SER A 132 -19.97 -6.84 -4.29
N ALA A 133 -19.34 -5.99 -5.10
CA ALA A 133 -18.52 -6.43 -6.24
C ALA A 133 -17.09 -6.85 -5.83
N VAL A 134 -16.68 -6.60 -4.59
CA VAL A 134 -15.36 -6.99 -4.10
C VAL A 134 -15.31 -8.52 -3.90
N PRO A 135 -14.37 -9.22 -4.53
CA PRO A 135 -14.27 -10.66 -4.37
C PRO A 135 -13.74 -11.04 -2.98
N ALA A 136 -14.18 -12.19 -2.46
CA ALA A 136 -13.70 -12.69 -1.17
C ALA A 136 -12.24 -13.17 -1.23
N VAL A 137 -11.75 -13.54 -2.42
CA VAL A 137 -10.40 -14.07 -2.64
C VAL A 137 -9.81 -13.42 -3.88
N LEU A 138 -8.54 -13.06 -3.80
CA LEU A 138 -7.71 -12.63 -4.92
C LEU A 138 -6.64 -13.68 -5.19
N GLY A 139 -6.29 -13.86 -6.46
CA GLY A 139 -5.12 -14.60 -6.92
C GLY A 139 -4.32 -13.75 -7.90
N HIS A 140 -3.14 -14.22 -8.29
CA HIS A 140 -2.30 -13.50 -9.24
C HIS A 140 -1.75 -14.46 -10.29
N ARG A 141 -1.64 -13.99 -11.53
CA ARG A 141 -0.93 -14.66 -12.60
C ARG A 141 0.16 -13.75 -13.13
N LEU A 142 1.40 -14.23 -13.08
CA LEU A 142 2.56 -13.52 -13.55
C LEU A 142 3.11 -14.17 -14.81
N THR A 143 3.47 -13.34 -15.78
CA THR A 143 4.21 -13.73 -16.99
C THR A 143 5.58 -13.07 -16.94
N VAL A 144 6.64 -13.85 -17.15
CA VAL A 144 8.02 -13.41 -17.18
C VAL A 144 8.73 -13.94 -18.43
N ASN A 145 9.72 -13.20 -18.91
CA ASN A 145 10.68 -13.68 -19.89
C ASN A 145 12.00 -13.99 -19.19
N ILE A 146 12.63 -15.09 -19.58
CA ILE A 146 13.95 -15.52 -19.14
C ILE A 146 14.80 -15.92 -20.35
N ALA A 147 16.11 -15.72 -20.28
CA ALA A 147 17.00 -16.21 -21.33
C ALA A 147 16.80 -17.72 -21.51
N ALA A 148 16.53 -18.17 -22.73
CA ALA A 148 16.39 -19.58 -23.02
C ALA A 148 17.72 -20.31 -22.74
N PRO A 149 17.68 -21.54 -22.20
CA PRO A 149 18.88 -22.35 -22.08
C PRO A 149 19.55 -22.46 -23.44
N SER A 150 20.88 -22.32 -23.49
CA SER A 150 21.65 -22.27 -24.72
C SER A 150 21.54 -23.59 -25.49
N THR A 151 20.58 -23.68 -26.42
CA THR A 151 20.47 -24.70 -27.47
C THR A 151 21.08 -24.20 -28.79
N GLY A 152 21.96 -23.20 -28.75
CA GLY A 152 22.68 -22.65 -29.90
C GLY A 152 21.98 -21.50 -30.66
N GLN A 153 20.72 -21.19 -30.39
CA GLN A 153 20.03 -20.00 -30.87
C GLN A 153 19.56 -19.22 -29.63
N GLY A 154 20.28 -18.14 -29.30
CA GLY A 154 19.91 -17.26 -28.20
C GLY A 154 18.46 -16.75 -28.39
N GLY A 155 17.60 -16.97 -27.41
CA GLY A 155 16.20 -16.53 -27.40
C GLY A 155 15.70 -16.31 -26.00
N GLU A 156 14.54 -15.67 -25.87
CA GLU A 156 13.80 -15.58 -24.61
C GLU A 156 12.72 -16.64 -24.55
N MET A 157 12.47 -17.17 -23.37
CA MET A 157 11.38 -18.09 -23.08
C MET A 157 10.39 -17.40 -22.15
N GLU A 158 9.12 -17.41 -22.57
CA GLU A 158 8.03 -16.93 -21.72
C GLU A 158 7.61 -18.03 -20.73
N ILE A 159 7.55 -17.67 -19.45
CA ILE A 159 7.05 -18.52 -18.37
C ILE A 159 5.86 -17.83 -17.71
N LYS A 160 4.80 -18.59 -17.46
CA LYS A 160 3.58 -18.12 -16.83
C LYS A 160 3.19 -19.00 -15.67
N GLY A 161 2.90 -18.39 -14.51
CA GLY A 161 2.48 -19.10 -13.31
C GLY A 161 1.48 -18.32 -12.49
N GLN A 162 0.74 -19.04 -11.63
CA GLN A 162 -0.24 -18.46 -10.71
C GLN A 162 0.21 -18.68 -9.27
N GLY A 163 -0.16 -17.72 -8.38
CA GLY A 163 0.15 -17.82 -6.94
C GLY A 163 -0.41 -16.68 -6.12
N ALA A 164 0.10 -16.54 -4.92
CA ALA A 164 -0.25 -15.50 -3.95
C ALA A 164 -1.76 -15.36 -3.74
N GLN A 165 -2.48 -16.49 -3.59
CA GLN A 165 -3.88 -16.43 -3.19
C GLN A 165 -4.02 -15.80 -1.82
N ILE A 166 -4.94 -14.81 -1.68
CA ILE A 166 -5.19 -14.10 -0.42
C ILE A 166 -6.69 -13.85 -0.23
N LYS A 167 -7.17 -14.05 0.99
CA LYS A 167 -8.53 -13.64 1.36
C LYS A 167 -8.56 -12.14 1.56
N VAL A 168 -9.52 -11.48 0.95
CA VAL A 168 -9.82 -10.06 1.22
C VAL A 168 -10.40 -9.97 2.64
N ARG A 169 -9.95 -8.99 3.40
CA ARG A 169 -10.46 -8.78 4.76
C ARG A 169 -11.91 -8.30 4.72
N THR A 170 -12.68 -8.75 5.69
CA THR A 170 -14.11 -8.37 5.84
C THR A 170 -14.32 -7.31 6.92
N ASP A 171 -13.25 -6.92 7.63
CA ASP A 171 -13.32 -5.90 8.66
C ASP A 171 -13.66 -4.54 8.01
N SER A 172 -14.55 -3.80 8.65
CA SER A 172 -14.82 -2.43 8.23
C SER A 172 -13.65 -1.51 8.60
N PRO A 173 -13.29 -0.55 7.76
CA PRO A 173 -12.36 0.50 8.13
C PRO A 173 -12.80 1.24 9.38
N LEU A 174 -11.83 1.74 10.16
CA LEU A 174 -12.12 2.57 11.33
C LEU A 174 -12.83 3.84 10.90
N VAL A 175 -13.96 4.15 11.53
CA VAL A 175 -14.73 5.38 11.27
C VAL A 175 -14.31 6.46 12.27
N LEU A 176 -13.92 7.62 11.76
CA LEU A 176 -13.32 8.72 12.52
C LEU A 176 -14.06 10.03 12.28
N SER A 177 -13.97 10.95 13.24
CA SER A 177 -14.21 12.35 12.95
C SER A 177 -13.03 12.96 12.19
N PRO A 178 -13.22 14.09 11.48
CA PRO A 178 -12.12 14.77 10.83
C PRO A 178 -11.06 15.27 11.81
N PRO A 179 -9.75 15.27 11.41
CA PRO A 179 -8.66 15.81 12.23
C PRO A 179 -8.56 17.33 12.20
N LEU A 180 -9.38 18.00 11.36
CA LEU A 180 -9.35 19.43 11.08
C LEU A 180 -10.78 19.95 10.90
N ARG A 181 -10.94 21.30 10.85
CA ARG A 181 -12.22 21.97 10.63
C ARG A 181 -12.14 22.96 9.47
N GLY A 182 -13.31 23.28 8.89
CA GLY A 182 -13.44 24.30 7.87
C GLY A 182 -13.24 23.78 6.45
N ASP A 183 -13.06 24.69 5.50
CA ASP A 183 -13.09 24.45 4.07
C ASP A 183 -11.72 24.53 3.40
N GLY A 184 -11.67 24.12 2.13
CA GLY A 184 -10.49 24.23 1.28
C GLY A 184 -9.36 23.27 1.63
N TRP A 185 -9.61 22.22 2.38
CA TRP A 185 -8.60 21.21 2.71
C TRP A 185 -8.33 20.29 1.53
N LEU A 186 -7.11 20.32 1.01
CA LEU A 186 -6.64 19.46 -0.06
C LEU A 186 -5.95 18.22 0.53
N ALA A 187 -6.40 17.04 0.13
CA ALA A 187 -5.77 15.76 0.46
C ALA A 187 -4.51 15.55 -0.39
N ALA A 188 -3.47 16.34 -0.16
CA ALA A 188 -2.19 16.19 -0.83
C ALA A 188 -1.53 14.86 -0.45
N ASN A 189 -0.78 14.25 -1.37
CA ASN A 189 -0.18 12.92 -1.19
C ASN A 189 -1.16 11.86 -0.63
N GLY A 190 -2.46 12.09 -0.80
CA GLY A 190 -3.51 11.23 -0.28
C GLY A 190 -3.53 9.85 -0.93
N PRO A 191 -4.46 8.97 -0.51
CA PRO A 191 -4.52 7.60 -0.99
C PRO A 191 -4.69 7.51 -2.50
N SER A 192 -3.71 6.92 -3.16
CA SER A 192 -3.71 6.58 -4.59
C SER A 192 -2.60 5.57 -4.88
N ASN A 193 -2.60 4.97 -6.08
CA ASN A 193 -1.52 4.04 -6.44
C ASN A 193 -0.18 4.75 -6.68
N ALA A 194 -0.18 6.04 -6.98
CA ALA A 194 1.02 6.83 -7.28
C ALA A 194 1.55 7.62 -6.07
N SER A 195 0.80 7.68 -4.97
CA SER A 195 1.19 8.44 -3.77
C SER A 195 2.58 8.05 -3.26
N GLY A 196 3.39 9.06 -2.96
CA GLY A 196 4.70 8.87 -2.34
C GLY A 196 4.60 8.14 -1.00
N HIS A 197 3.59 8.45 -0.20
CA HIS A 197 3.30 7.77 1.06
C HIS A 197 3.09 6.27 0.89
N ARG A 198 2.23 5.89 -0.05
CA ARG A 198 1.96 4.48 -0.33
C ARG A 198 3.19 3.74 -0.84
N ARG A 199 4.08 4.41 -1.56
CA ARG A 199 5.29 3.81 -2.13
C ARG A 199 6.50 3.82 -1.20
N ALA A 200 6.35 4.37 -0.01
CA ALA A 200 7.39 4.39 1.02
C ALA A 200 7.44 3.05 1.76
N LEU A 201 7.98 2.01 1.11
CA LEU A 201 8.33 0.75 1.76
C LEU A 201 9.68 0.94 2.44
N ILE A 202 9.68 1.04 3.76
CA ILE A 202 10.86 1.42 4.56
C ILE A 202 11.28 0.26 5.47
N PRO A 203 12.55 -0.16 5.46
CA PRO A 203 13.06 -1.15 6.38
C PRO A 203 13.33 -0.53 7.75
N VAL A 204 12.67 -1.03 8.77
CA VAL A 204 12.86 -0.62 10.17
C VAL A 204 12.84 -1.86 11.06
N GLY A 205 13.78 -2.00 11.97
CA GLY A 205 13.83 -3.11 12.91
C GLY A 205 13.93 -4.49 12.24
N GLY A 206 14.48 -4.57 11.02
CA GLY A 206 14.58 -5.81 10.25
C GLY A 206 13.35 -6.20 9.45
N GLY A 207 12.21 -5.48 9.60
CA GLY A 207 11.00 -5.62 8.80
C GLY A 207 10.86 -4.53 7.74
N SER A 208 10.10 -4.78 6.68
CA SER A 208 9.74 -3.76 5.67
C SER A 208 8.31 -3.33 5.89
N HIS A 209 8.06 -2.03 6.03
CA HIS A 209 6.76 -1.47 6.43
C HIS A 209 6.30 -0.36 5.47
N ILE A 210 4.98 -0.22 5.32
CA ILE A 210 4.35 0.93 4.66
C ILE A 210 3.39 1.58 5.68
N ALA A 211 3.96 2.29 6.64
CA ALA A 211 3.19 2.98 7.69
C ALA A 211 2.19 3.99 7.10
N GLN A 212 2.57 4.63 6.01
CA GLN A 212 1.85 5.73 5.39
C GLN A 212 0.94 5.28 4.22
N ARG A 213 0.53 3.99 4.15
CA ARG A 213 -0.27 3.43 3.03
C ARG A 213 -1.53 4.23 2.71
N PHE A 214 -2.17 4.81 3.72
CA PHE A 214 -3.39 5.63 3.61
C PHE A 214 -3.21 7.03 4.20
N ALA A 215 -1.98 7.52 4.28
CA ALA A 215 -1.69 8.84 4.82
C ALA A 215 -2.18 9.95 3.89
N ILE A 216 -2.49 11.10 4.50
CA ILE A 216 -2.88 12.32 3.82
C ILE A 216 -2.07 13.48 4.42
N ASP A 217 -1.48 14.30 3.56
CA ASP A 217 -0.91 15.60 3.91
C ASP A 217 -1.99 16.67 3.68
N TRP A 218 -2.53 17.22 4.75
CA TRP A 218 -3.59 18.21 4.69
C TRP A 218 -3.00 19.60 4.55
N VAL A 219 -3.05 20.17 3.34
CA VAL A 219 -2.80 21.59 3.07
C VAL A 219 -4.13 22.31 2.87
N GLN A 220 -4.17 23.62 3.10
CA GLN A 220 -5.40 24.38 2.95
C GLN A 220 -5.31 25.39 1.81
N LEU A 221 -6.15 25.24 0.81
CA LEU A 221 -6.24 26.13 -0.35
C LEU A 221 -7.04 27.41 0.00
N ARG A 222 -6.57 28.51 -0.49
CA ARG A 222 -7.25 29.81 -0.48
C ARG A 222 -8.21 29.92 -1.65
N GLU A 223 -8.99 30.98 -1.71
CA GLU A 223 -9.93 31.25 -2.83
C GLU A 223 -9.21 31.44 -4.18
N ASP A 224 -7.95 31.88 -4.14
CA ASP A 224 -7.11 32.02 -5.34
C ASP A 224 -6.45 30.71 -5.80
N GLY A 225 -6.66 29.61 -5.06
CA GLY A 225 -6.10 28.27 -5.35
C GLY A 225 -4.67 28.08 -4.83
N LYS A 226 -4.09 29.04 -4.13
CA LYS A 226 -2.78 28.91 -3.48
C LYS A 226 -2.92 28.45 -2.03
N THR A 227 -1.83 27.92 -1.45
CA THR A 227 -1.75 27.55 -0.02
C THR A 227 -1.25 28.71 0.83
N TRP A 228 -0.64 29.74 0.24
CA TRP A 228 0.06 30.83 0.91
C TRP A 228 -0.32 32.20 0.35
N THR A 229 0.01 33.29 1.13
CA THR A 229 -0.06 34.70 0.71
C THR A 229 1.31 35.34 0.84
N ALA A 230 1.53 36.46 0.14
CA ALA A 230 2.73 37.27 0.28
C ALA A 230 4.03 36.47 0.09
N ASP A 231 4.86 36.36 1.13
CA ASP A 231 6.15 35.67 1.10
C ASP A 231 5.96 34.19 1.39
N GLN A 232 6.19 33.34 0.36
CA GLN A 232 6.08 31.87 0.47
C GLN A 232 7.17 31.21 1.33
N LEU A 233 8.20 31.95 1.73
CA LEU A 233 9.27 31.43 2.58
C LEU A 233 8.97 31.56 4.07
N LYS A 234 7.78 32.04 4.41
CA LYS A 234 7.33 32.22 5.80
C LYS A 234 6.16 31.30 6.13
N ASN A 235 6.31 30.50 7.18
CA ASN A 235 5.29 29.55 7.62
C ASN A 235 3.96 30.24 7.93
N GLU A 236 3.98 31.39 8.58
CA GLU A 236 2.80 32.17 8.97
C GLU A 236 1.97 32.69 7.79
N ASN A 237 2.51 32.68 6.57
CA ASN A 237 1.79 33.07 5.37
C ASN A 237 0.97 31.93 4.77
N TYR A 238 1.10 30.70 5.27
CA TYR A 238 0.31 29.56 4.79
C TYR A 238 -1.03 29.49 5.52
N ARG A 239 -2.11 29.25 4.76
CA ARG A 239 -3.48 29.26 5.27
C ARG A 239 -3.71 28.25 6.40
N CYS A 240 -3.10 27.07 6.31
CA CYS A 240 -3.23 26.03 7.33
C CYS A 240 -2.32 26.21 8.55
N TYR A 241 -1.34 27.12 8.51
CA TYR A 241 -0.39 27.28 9.61
C TYR A 241 -1.10 27.74 10.88
N GLY A 242 -0.88 27.03 11.97
CA GLY A 242 -1.55 27.29 13.23
C GLY A 242 -2.99 26.76 13.33
N ALA A 243 -3.50 26.07 12.31
CA ALA A 243 -4.78 25.39 12.42
C ALA A 243 -4.76 24.30 13.51
N GLU A 244 -5.87 24.11 14.20
CA GLU A 244 -5.98 23.14 15.29
C GLU A 244 -6.02 21.71 14.74
N ALA A 245 -5.06 20.86 15.17
CA ALA A 245 -5.10 19.41 14.97
C ALA A 245 -5.97 18.76 16.06
N LEU A 246 -6.97 17.99 15.67
CA LEU A 246 -8.03 17.49 16.54
C LEU A 246 -7.97 15.97 16.71
N ALA A 247 -8.21 15.50 17.93
CA ALA A 247 -8.40 14.08 18.19
C ALA A 247 -9.59 13.54 17.37
N VAL A 248 -9.34 12.57 16.49
CA VAL A 248 -10.36 12.00 15.58
C VAL A 248 -11.38 11.11 16.29
N THR A 249 -11.08 10.66 17.50
CA THR A 249 -11.95 9.89 18.40
C THR A 249 -11.38 9.98 19.82
N ASP A 250 -12.09 9.43 20.80
CA ASP A 250 -11.55 9.22 22.13
C ASP A 250 -10.34 8.29 22.07
N GLY A 251 -9.35 8.53 22.93
CA GLY A 251 -8.13 7.71 22.94
C GLY A 251 -7.19 8.09 24.08
N VAL A 252 -6.01 7.47 24.07
CA VAL A 252 -4.94 7.75 25.01
C VAL A 252 -3.69 8.20 24.25
N VAL A 253 -3.02 9.23 24.69
CA VAL A 253 -1.76 9.70 24.09
C VAL A 253 -0.69 8.63 24.33
N ALA A 254 -0.27 7.94 23.26
CA ALA A 254 0.75 6.90 23.30
C ALA A 254 2.16 7.48 23.22
N GLU A 255 2.36 8.45 22.32
CA GLU A 255 3.65 9.10 22.13
C GLU A 255 3.46 10.60 21.81
N VAL A 256 4.44 11.41 22.22
CA VAL A 256 4.59 12.80 21.80
C VAL A 256 6.06 13.10 21.53
N LYS A 257 6.29 13.97 20.56
CA LYS A 257 7.59 14.59 20.30
C LYS A 257 7.37 16.08 20.16
N ASP A 258 8.17 16.87 20.87
CA ASP A 258 8.13 18.33 20.79
C ASP A 258 9.54 18.92 20.76
N GLY A 259 9.67 20.20 20.42
CA GLY A 259 10.93 20.95 20.42
C GLY A 259 11.73 20.80 19.11
N ILE A 260 11.22 20.13 18.07
CA ILE A 260 11.86 20.10 16.75
C ILE A 260 11.57 21.43 16.04
N ALA A 261 12.64 22.12 15.62
CA ALA A 261 12.54 23.39 14.92
C ALA A 261 11.81 23.26 13.57
N GLU A 262 11.10 24.31 13.17
CA GLU A 262 10.40 24.36 11.90
C GLU A 262 11.34 24.66 10.74
N ASN A 263 10.97 24.15 9.58
CA ASN A 263 11.65 24.39 8.31
C ASN A 263 11.25 25.76 7.73
N ILE A 264 12.10 26.29 6.86
CA ILE A 264 11.72 27.37 5.94
C ILE A 264 10.98 26.70 4.78
N PRO A 265 9.73 27.12 4.46
CA PRO A 265 8.98 26.52 3.35
C PRO A 265 9.74 26.58 2.02
N GLY A 266 9.66 25.50 1.23
CA GLY A 266 10.35 25.38 -0.05
C GLY A 266 11.86 25.21 0.01
N ALA A 267 12.49 25.27 1.20
CA ALA A 267 13.93 25.03 1.32
C ALA A 267 14.29 23.56 0.96
N THR A 268 15.46 23.38 0.33
CA THR A 268 15.98 22.04 0.00
C THR A 268 16.52 21.29 1.20
N SER A 269 16.97 22.02 2.24
CA SER A 269 17.45 21.49 3.51
C SER A 269 16.35 21.52 4.57
N ARG A 270 16.44 20.66 5.57
CA ARG A 270 15.59 20.67 6.75
C ARG A 270 16.30 21.34 7.92
N ALA A 271 15.52 21.88 8.86
CA ALA A 271 16.04 22.55 10.05
C ALA A 271 16.86 21.60 10.96
N VAL A 272 16.56 20.30 10.89
CA VAL A 272 17.27 19.24 11.60
C VAL A 272 17.58 18.07 10.66
N PRO A 273 18.62 17.24 10.92
CA PRO A 273 18.84 16.00 10.20
C PRO A 273 17.59 15.09 10.31
N ILE A 274 17.22 14.46 9.20
CA ILE A 274 16.06 13.54 9.15
C ILE A 274 16.51 12.14 9.53
N THR A 275 15.99 11.66 10.65
CA THR A 275 16.18 10.33 11.23
C THR A 275 14.81 9.71 11.56
N LEU A 276 14.79 8.48 12.07
CA LEU A 276 13.54 7.89 12.57
C LEU A 276 12.90 8.69 13.69
N GLU A 277 13.70 9.42 14.48
CA GLU A 277 13.25 10.24 15.61
C GLU A 277 12.73 11.61 15.18
N THR A 278 13.22 12.14 14.05
CA THR A 278 12.92 13.52 13.62
C THR A 278 12.04 13.61 12.39
N VAL A 279 11.80 12.48 11.70
CA VAL A 279 11.00 12.44 10.45
C VAL A 279 9.60 13.01 10.61
N GLY A 280 8.92 12.73 11.71
CA GLY A 280 7.58 13.26 12.03
C GLY A 280 7.60 14.70 12.53
N GLY A 281 8.78 15.30 12.81
CA GLY A 281 8.87 16.59 13.47
C GLY A 281 8.27 16.54 14.87
N ASN A 282 7.50 17.57 15.22
CA ASN A 282 6.67 17.53 16.42
C ASN A 282 5.40 16.77 16.11
N TYR A 283 5.06 15.78 16.94
CA TYR A 283 3.94 14.88 16.64
C TYR A 283 3.22 14.40 17.89
N VAL A 284 2.01 13.94 17.70
CA VAL A 284 1.20 13.18 18.67
C VAL A 284 0.78 11.86 18.03
N SER A 285 0.95 10.76 18.76
CA SER A 285 0.38 9.45 18.43
C SER A 285 -0.68 9.10 19.49
N LEU A 286 -1.92 8.82 19.04
CA LEU A 286 -3.02 8.40 19.90
C LEU A 286 -3.24 6.90 19.76
N ASP A 287 -3.27 6.18 20.89
CA ASP A 287 -3.80 4.83 20.97
C ASP A 287 -5.34 4.89 20.99
N LEU A 288 -5.95 4.33 19.93
CA LEU A 288 -7.40 4.24 19.74
C LEU A 288 -7.97 2.89 20.23
N GLY A 289 -7.10 2.06 20.82
CA GLY A 289 -7.43 0.69 21.20
C GLY A 289 -7.34 -0.31 20.05
N GLN A 290 -7.33 -1.60 20.42
CA GLN A 290 -7.29 -2.73 19.48
C GLN A 290 -6.09 -2.71 18.52
N GLY A 291 -4.93 -2.17 18.93
CA GLY A 291 -3.75 -2.03 18.08
C GLY A 291 -3.93 -1.05 16.94
N ARG A 292 -4.69 0.02 17.13
CA ARG A 292 -4.91 1.10 16.16
C ARG A 292 -4.40 2.41 16.72
N TYR A 293 -3.62 3.14 15.94
CA TYR A 293 -3.00 4.39 16.35
C TYR A 293 -3.26 5.47 15.31
N ALA A 294 -3.56 6.68 15.78
CA ALA A 294 -3.69 7.86 14.92
C ALA A 294 -2.45 8.74 15.09
N PHE A 295 -1.78 9.02 13.98
CA PHE A 295 -0.54 9.80 13.95
C PHE A 295 -0.77 11.18 13.34
N TYR A 296 -0.36 12.22 14.08
CA TYR A 296 -0.47 13.64 13.71
C TYR A 296 0.92 14.25 13.72
N ALA A 297 1.45 14.62 12.57
CA ALA A 297 2.83 15.05 12.45
C ALA A 297 2.98 16.46 11.88
N HIS A 298 4.23 16.95 11.94
CA HIS A 298 4.69 18.26 11.48
C HIS A 298 4.09 19.44 12.24
N LEU A 299 3.72 19.23 13.52
CA LEU A 299 3.12 20.25 14.38
C LEU A 299 4.13 21.36 14.73
N GLN A 300 3.63 22.52 15.17
CA GLN A 300 4.45 23.62 15.64
C GLN A 300 5.18 23.25 16.95
N PRO A 301 6.45 23.65 17.14
CA PRO A 301 7.15 23.47 18.40
C PRO A 301 6.46 24.24 19.52
N GLY A 302 6.31 23.61 20.70
CA GLY A 302 5.67 24.21 21.89
C GLY A 302 4.14 24.36 21.78
N SER A 303 3.51 23.85 20.72
CA SER A 303 2.05 23.95 20.54
C SER A 303 1.28 22.75 21.10
N LEU A 304 1.95 21.69 21.51
CA LEU A 304 1.30 20.47 22.00
C LEU A 304 0.54 20.74 23.28
N ARG A 305 -0.71 20.30 23.36
CA ARG A 305 -1.64 20.51 24.48
C ARG A 305 -1.88 19.24 25.28
N VAL A 306 -1.11 18.20 25.01
CA VAL A 306 -1.24 16.87 25.60
C VAL A 306 0.13 16.27 25.90
N LYS A 307 0.19 15.31 26.80
CA LYS A 307 1.38 14.53 27.15
C LYS A 307 1.05 13.02 27.16
N VAL A 308 2.06 12.18 27.11
CA VAL A 308 1.93 10.73 27.18
C VAL A 308 1.09 10.31 28.38
N GLY A 309 0.12 9.43 28.15
CA GLY A 309 -0.83 8.91 29.12
C GLY A 309 -2.11 9.74 29.29
N ASP A 310 -2.20 10.94 28.72
CA ASP A 310 -3.43 11.75 28.77
C ASP A 310 -4.55 11.04 28.01
N LYS A 311 -5.75 11.03 28.61
CA LYS A 311 -6.98 10.63 27.93
C LYS A 311 -7.55 11.84 27.20
N VAL A 312 -7.75 11.69 25.90
CA VAL A 312 -8.33 12.72 25.05
C VAL A 312 -9.72 12.34 24.61
N ARG A 313 -10.56 13.36 24.39
CA ARG A 313 -11.89 13.21 23.81
C ARG A 313 -11.87 13.60 22.34
N ARG A 314 -12.72 12.98 21.56
CA ARG A 314 -12.99 13.36 20.19
C ARG A 314 -13.18 14.88 20.04
N GLY A 315 -12.47 15.48 19.08
CA GLY A 315 -12.51 16.92 18.80
C GLY A 315 -11.67 17.78 19.75
N GLN A 316 -11.00 17.19 20.75
CA GLN A 316 -10.02 17.89 21.60
C GLN A 316 -8.81 18.31 20.76
N VAL A 317 -8.32 19.52 20.99
CA VAL A 317 -7.13 20.06 20.33
C VAL A 317 -5.89 19.38 20.89
N LEU A 318 -5.07 18.83 20.00
CA LEU A 318 -3.82 18.13 20.33
C LEU A 318 -2.60 19.04 20.20
N GLY A 319 -2.61 19.94 19.21
CA GLY A 319 -1.55 20.88 18.88
C GLY A 319 -1.94 21.71 17.67
N LEU A 320 -1.00 22.45 17.11
CA LEU A 320 -1.21 23.33 15.97
C LEU A 320 -0.40 22.87 14.77
N VAL A 321 -0.99 22.97 13.57
CA VAL A 321 -0.33 22.65 12.30
C VAL A 321 0.89 23.54 12.10
N GLY A 322 2.02 22.92 11.77
CA GLY A 322 3.31 23.57 11.58
C GLY A 322 4.06 23.02 10.37
N ASN A 323 5.41 23.13 10.40
CA ASN A 323 6.29 22.70 9.31
C ASN A 323 7.59 22.07 9.84
N SER A 324 7.50 21.23 10.87
CA SER A 324 8.67 20.60 11.49
C SER A 324 8.98 19.22 10.88
N GLY A 325 10.22 18.74 11.05
CA GLY A 325 10.64 17.41 10.57
C GLY A 325 10.80 17.32 9.06
N ASN A 326 10.38 16.18 8.44
CA ASN A 326 10.49 15.99 6.99
C ASN A 326 9.30 16.60 6.25
N SER A 327 9.17 17.91 6.33
CA SER A 327 8.12 18.70 5.72
C SER A 327 8.71 19.79 4.82
N THR A 328 8.03 20.12 3.71
CA THR A 328 8.45 21.17 2.76
C THR A 328 7.64 22.44 2.86
N GLU A 329 6.43 22.36 3.42
CA GLU A 329 5.53 23.49 3.68
C GLU A 329 4.57 23.13 4.82
N PRO A 330 3.96 24.10 5.47
CA PRO A 330 2.99 23.84 6.54
C PRO A 330 1.87 22.91 6.08
N HIS A 331 1.66 21.82 6.81
CA HIS A 331 0.56 20.87 6.60
C HIS A 331 0.38 19.98 7.83
N LEU A 332 -0.76 19.32 7.94
CA LEU A 332 -0.96 18.21 8.85
C LEU A 332 -0.76 16.89 8.11
N HIS A 333 0.29 16.15 8.44
CA HIS A 333 0.38 14.75 8.04
C HIS A 333 -0.45 13.91 9.00
N PHE A 334 -1.37 13.12 8.45
CA PHE A 334 -2.27 12.27 9.22
C PHE A 334 -2.37 10.87 8.63
N HIS A 335 -2.25 9.84 9.47
CA HIS A 335 -2.56 8.47 9.09
C HIS A 335 -3.01 7.62 10.28
N ILE A 336 -3.60 6.46 9.98
CA ILE A 336 -3.89 5.39 10.95
C ILE A 336 -2.94 4.22 10.69
N SER A 337 -2.40 3.67 11.77
CA SER A 337 -1.45 2.55 11.73
C SER A 337 -1.74 1.50 12.81
N ASN A 338 -1.07 0.35 12.72
CA ASN A 338 -1.20 -0.75 13.67
C ASN A 338 -0.19 -0.70 14.84
N SER A 339 0.60 0.36 14.93
CA SER A 339 1.58 0.61 16.01
C SER A 339 1.79 2.11 16.19
N SER A 340 2.25 2.53 17.36
CA SER A 340 2.59 3.94 17.65
C SER A 340 3.79 4.46 16.85
N SER A 341 4.64 3.56 16.36
CA SER A 341 5.84 3.94 15.61
C SER A 341 5.50 4.62 14.28
N PRO A 342 6.09 5.79 13.98
CA PRO A 342 5.81 6.53 12.75
C PRO A 342 6.10 5.76 11.46
N LEU A 343 7.10 4.86 11.46
CA LEU A 343 7.56 4.13 10.27
C LEU A 343 7.62 2.62 10.44
N ALA A 344 7.81 2.09 11.67
CA ALA A 344 7.84 0.64 11.93
C ALA A 344 6.40 0.12 12.21
N SER A 345 5.48 0.43 11.33
CA SER A 345 4.06 0.08 11.43
C SER A 345 3.46 -0.14 10.04
N GLU A 346 2.25 -0.70 9.98
CA GLU A 346 1.49 -0.83 8.75
C GLU A 346 0.31 0.15 8.75
N GLY A 347 0.20 0.94 7.67
CA GLY A 347 -0.90 1.86 7.47
C GLY A 347 -2.22 1.14 7.27
N LEU A 348 -3.20 1.48 8.08
CA LEU A 348 -4.54 0.91 8.06
C LEU A 348 -5.51 1.85 7.33
N PRO A 349 -6.46 1.31 6.54
CA PRO A 349 -7.51 2.13 5.95
C PRO A 349 -8.48 2.62 7.02
N TYR A 350 -8.98 3.83 6.82
CA TYR A 350 -9.97 4.48 7.66
C TYR A 350 -10.97 5.23 6.80
N ALA A 351 -12.05 5.67 7.40
CA ALA A 351 -13.05 6.52 6.76
C ALA A 351 -13.46 7.64 7.72
N PHE A 352 -13.77 8.82 7.19
CA PHE A 352 -14.42 9.85 7.98
C PHE A 352 -15.92 9.64 8.03
N GLU A 353 -16.56 9.99 9.15
CA GLU A 353 -18.01 9.93 9.29
C GLU A 353 -18.73 10.67 8.17
N SER A 354 -18.25 11.89 7.88
CA SER A 354 -18.71 12.66 6.72
C SER A 354 -17.79 13.84 6.44
N PHE A 355 -17.78 14.25 5.17
CA PHE A 355 -17.20 15.51 4.69
C PHE A 355 -17.93 15.95 3.42
N GLU A 356 -17.69 17.19 3.01
CA GLU A 356 -18.18 17.70 1.73
C GLU A 356 -17.01 17.83 0.75
N GLN A 357 -17.06 17.10 -0.34
CA GLN A 357 -16.06 17.23 -1.41
C GLN A 357 -16.43 18.44 -2.27
N GLN A 358 -15.58 19.45 -2.24
CA GLN A 358 -15.78 20.74 -2.91
C GLN A 358 -15.19 20.77 -4.32
N GLY A 359 -14.19 19.89 -4.58
CA GLY A 359 -13.49 19.85 -5.85
C GLY A 359 -12.31 18.89 -5.85
N GLN A 360 -11.39 19.11 -6.81
CA GLN A 360 -10.27 18.23 -7.07
C GLN A 360 -9.05 19.01 -7.57
N GLY A 361 -7.87 18.69 -7.07
CA GLY A 361 -6.57 19.11 -7.61
C GLY A 361 -5.99 20.37 -6.99
N TRP A 362 -4.68 20.50 -7.17
CA TRP A 362 -3.93 21.70 -6.82
C TRP A 362 -4.42 22.89 -7.67
N GLY A 363 -4.45 24.07 -7.05
CA GLY A 363 -4.95 25.28 -7.72
C GLY A 363 -6.47 25.34 -7.84
N TRP A 364 -7.20 24.41 -7.23
CA TRP A 364 -8.66 24.47 -7.17
C TRP A 364 -9.14 25.80 -6.57
N LYS A 365 -10.19 26.34 -7.16
CA LYS A 365 -10.86 27.57 -6.71
C LYS A 365 -12.34 27.30 -6.54
N PRO A 366 -13.03 27.99 -5.61
CA PRO A 366 -14.47 27.89 -5.49
C PRO A 366 -15.17 28.27 -6.80
N THR A 367 -15.98 27.34 -7.32
CA THR A 367 -16.68 27.53 -8.60
C THR A 367 -18.16 27.86 -8.42
N GLY A 368 -18.65 27.88 -7.19
CA GLY A 368 -20.08 27.93 -6.88
C GLY A 368 -20.82 26.61 -7.13
N ALA A 369 -20.13 25.58 -7.63
CA ALA A 369 -20.72 24.24 -7.77
C ALA A 369 -21.09 23.65 -6.41
N GLN A 370 -22.16 22.89 -6.36
CA GLN A 370 -22.60 22.24 -5.14
C GLN A 370 -21.59 21.17 -4.71
N ALA A 371 -21.13 21.24 -3.46
CA ALA A 371 -20.25 20.23 -2.88
C ALA A 371 -20.98 18.89 -2.74
N VAL A 372 -20.26 17.81 -2.94
CA VAL A 372 -20.80 16.45 -2.81
C VAL A 372 -20.58 15.95 -1.40
N LYS A 373 -21.68 15.64 -0.68
CA LYS A 373 -21.58 15.03 0.65
C LYS A 373 -21.08 13.59 0.53
N ARG A 374 -20.00 13.28 1.24
CA ARG A 374 -19.41 11.95 1.37
C ARG A 374 -19.66 11.43 2.78
N VAL A 375 -19.96 10.15 2.92
CA VAL A 375 -20.27 9.50 4.20
C VAL A 375 -19.56 8.15 4.26
N LEU A 376 -18.82 7.92 5.34
CA LEU A 376 -18.02 6.70 5.54
C LEU A 376 -17.03 6.45 4.40
N GLU A 377 -16.37 7.51 3.96
CA GLU A 377 -15.37 7.48 2.91
C GLU A 377 -14.04 8.10 3.37
N ILE A 378 -12.95 7.70 2.71
CA ILE A 378 -11.66 8.37 2.81
C ILE A 378 -11.51 9.32 1.62
N PRO A 379 -11.07 10.59 1.82
CA PRO A 379 -10.70 11.45 0.70
C PRO A 379 -9.51 10.87 -0.06
N LEU A 380 -9.66 10.71 -1.38
CA LEU A 380 -8.57 10.24 -2.24
C LEU A 380 -7.62 11.40 -2.59
N GLN A 381 -6.47 11.06 -3.16
CA GLN A 381 -5.44 12.03 -3.52
C GLN A 381 -6.02 13.22 -4.30
N ASN A 382 -5.66 14.42 -3.86
CA ASN A 382 -6.06 15.69 -4.43
C ASN A 382 -7.56 16.05 -4.30
N ALA A 383 -8.36 15.31 -3.53
CA ALA A 383 -9.70 15.75 -3.18
C ALA A 383 -9.63 17.03 -2.33
N VAL A 384 -10.42 18.04 -2.69
CA VAL A 384 -10.59 19.27 -1.89
C VAL A 384 -11.87 19.14 -1.09
N VAL A 385 -11.77 19.26 0.23
CA VAL A 385 -12.89 18.96 1.12
C VAL A 385 -13.17 20.09 2.12
N ARG A 386 -14.41 20.12 2.59
CA ARG A 386 -14.85 20.86 3.76
C ARG A 386 -15.15 19.89 4.89
N PHE A 387 -14.56 20.10 6.03
CA PHE A 387 -14.90 19.42 7.26
C PHE A 387 -15.96 20.20 8.07
N PRO A 388 -16.88 19.51 8.75
CA PRO A 388 -17.87 20.19 9.58
C PRO A 388 -17.21 21.11 10.62
N ALA A 389 -17.85 22.25 10.90
CA ALA A 389 -17.55 23.02 12.09
C ALA A 389 -17.81 22.15 13.35
N ALA A 390 -17.14 22.45 14.46
CA ALA A 390 -17.45 21.77 15.72
C ALA A 390 -18.96 21.83 15.96
N ARG A 391 -19.59 20.69 16.26
CA ARG A 391 -20.91 20.75 16.92
C ARG A 391 -20.66 21.47 18.24
N GLN A 392 -21.28 22.61 18.44
CA GLN A 392 -21.33 23.21 19.77
C GLN A 392 -21.95 22.17 20.71
N PRO A 393 -21.39 21.96 21.91
CA PRO A 393 -21.90 21.00 22.87
C PRO A 393 -23.34 21.26 23.26
#